data_5a1260aab10120f21872347704f83d36
#
_entry.id   5a1260aab10120f21872347704f83d36
#
_cell.length_a   1.000
_cell.length_b   1.000
_cell.length_c   1.000
_cell.angle_alpha   90.00
_cell.angle_beta   90.00
_cell.angle_gamma   90.00
#
_symmetry.space_group_name_H-M   'P 1'
#
loop_
_entity.id
_entity.type
_entity.pdbx_description
1 polymer ?
#
loop_
_entity_poly.entity_id
_entity_poly.type
_entity_poly.pdbx_seq_one_letter_code
_entity_poly.pdbx_strand_id
1 'polypeptide(L)'
;MKRPLIITALVLAFLGIFLYNAFDEVTPEEIENAPDWLSIEEAMIKAEEDGRLVIIDIFEVGCQFCRAMNRDVYPAPSTRAVIDRDFHPVKINGNSEETLTFQGVEMTQQEFANSLGLTAFPFTVIMDHNGTVIDSRRGYMGVQDLTQFMRNARDKASGLSDNSSG
;
A
#
# COMPACT_ATOMS: atom_id res chain seq x y z
N MET A 1 26.31 51.60 -19.04
CA MET A 1 26.90 50.35 -18.54
C MET A 1 26.16 49.70 -17.33
N LYS A 2 25.11 50.32 -16.72
CA LYS A 2 24.39 49.75 -15.55
C LYS A 2 23.21 48.79 -15.90
N ARG A 3 22.61 48.96 -17.09
CA ARG A 3 21.46 48.13 -17.53
C ARG A 3 21.73 46.63 -17.69
N PRO A 4 22.84 46.18 -18.32
CA PRO A 4 23.11 44.75 -18.45
C PRO A 4 23.40 44.09 -17.10
N LEU A 5 24.01 44.80 -16.16
CA LEU A 5 24.31 44.26 -14.82
C LEU A 5 23.02 43.99 -14.01
N ILE A 6 22.03 44.87 -14.13
CA ILE A 6 20.72 44.71 -13.46
C ILE A 6 19.95 43.51 -14.05
N ILE A 7 19.97 43.37 -15.39
CA ILE A 7 19.30 42.23 -16.05
C ILE A 7 19.96 40.91 -15.64
N THR A 8 21.29 40.85 -15.61
CA THR A 8 21.99 39.64 -15.15
C THR A 8 21.69 39.30 -13.71
N ALA A 9 21.62 40.29 -12.81
CA ALA A 9 21.28 40.08 -11.42
C ALA A 9 19.82 39.55 -11.24
N LEU A 10 18.87 40.08 -12.02
CA LEU A 10 17.48 39.61 -12.01
C LEU A 10 17.35 38.18 -12.54
N VAL A 11 18.06 37.82 -13.60
CA VAL A 11 18.08 36.47 -14.15
C VAL A 11 18.66 35.48 -13.15
N LEU A 12 19.76 35.83 -12.49
CA LEU A 12 20.37 34.98 -11.46
C LEU A 12 19.46 34.81 -10.23
N ALA A 13 18.80 35.89 -9.81
CA ALA A 13 17.85 35.82 -8.70
C ALA A 13 16.64 34.94 -9.07
N PHE A 14 16.10 35.08 -10.27
CA PHE A 14 14.98 34.24 -10.77
C PHE A 14 15.39 32.76 -10.87
N LEU A 15 16.61 32.52 -11.44
CA LEU A 15 17.16 31.17 -11.54
C LEU A 15 17.39 30.54 -10.15
N GLY A 16 17.88 31.34 -9.20
CA GLY A 16 18.06 30.90 -7.80
C GLY A 16 16.73 30.52 -7.12
N ILE A 17 15.69 31.35 -7.28
CA ILE A 17 14.36 31.08 -6.75
C ILE A 17 13.75 29.85 -7.44
N PHE A 18 13.90 29.73 -8.75
CA PHE A 18 13.41 28.59 -9.52
C PHE A 18 14.08 27.28 -9.09
N LEU A 19 15.41 27.28 -8.95
CA LEU A 19 16.16 26.12 -8.46
C LEU A 19 15.79 25.78 -7.02
N TYR A 20 15.67 26.79 -6.14
CA TYR A 20 15.24 26.57 -4.76
C TYR A 20 13.88 25.87 -4.69
N ASN A 21 12.88 26.36 -5.45
CA ASN A 21 11.55 25.73 -5.50
C ASN A 21 11.54 24.37 -6.24
N ALA A 22 12.48 24.14 -7.18
CA ALA A 22 12.58 22.87 -7.90
C ALA A 22 13.26 21.77 -7.06
N PHE A 23 14.11 22.18 -6.09
CA PHE A 23 14.77 21.31 -5.13
C PHE A 23 14.07 21.28 -3.76
N ASP A 24 12.96 22.01 -3.57
CA ASP A 24 12.07 21.76 -2.45
C ASP A 24 11.59 20.31 -2.63
N GLU A 25 12.22 19.41 -1.89
CA GLU A 25 11.80 18.02 -1.85
C GLU A 25 10.30 18.03 -1.60
N VAL A 26 9.55 17.48 -2.54
CA VAL A 26 8.15 17.12 -2.32
C VAL A 26 8.21 16.05 -1.23
N THR A 27 8.25 16.52 0.03
CA THR A 27 8.07 15.62 1.17
C THR A 27 6.76 14.90 0.91
N PRO A 28 6.76 13.56 0.81
CA PRO A 28 5.52 12.82 0.64
C PRO A 28 4.54 13.28 1.72
N GLU A 29 3.36 13.74 1.33
CA GLU A 29 2.34 14.17 2.28
C GLU A 29 2.11 13.02 3.27
N GLU A 30 2.55 13.21 4.52
CA GLU A 30 2.39 12.21 5.56
C GLU A 30 0.89 12.11 5.86
N ILE A 31 0.28 11.01 5.42
CA ILE A 31 -1.14 10.80 5.59
C ILE A 31 -1.40 10.50 7.06
N GLU A 32 -2.07 11.42 7.73
CA GLU A 32 -2.46 11.25 9.14
C GLU A 32 -3.26 9.95 9.30
N ASN A 33 -2.92 9.17 10.33
CA ASN A 33 -3.56 7.88 10.63
C ASN A 33 -3.43 6.81 9.53
N ALA A 34 -2.42 6.90 8.64
CA ALA A 34 -2.13 5.84 7.69
C ALA A 34 -1.80 4.52 8.41
N PRO A 35 -2.08 3.35 7.82
CA PRO A 35 -1.59 2.08 8.36
C PRO A 35 -0.06 2.03 8.44
N ASP A 36 0.47 1.29 9.42
CA ASP A 36 1.88 0.97 9.51
C ASP A 36 2.22 -0.12 8.49
N TRP A 37 2.47 0.32 7.25
CA TRP A 37 2.74 -0.57 6.13
C TRP A 37 4.03 -1.37 6.34
N LEU A 38 3.92 -2.69 6.31
CA LEU A 38 5.02 -3.63 6.50
C LEU A 38 5.54 -4.15 5.14
N SER A 39 6.76 -4.69 5.14
CA SER A 39 7.16 -5.59 4.05
C SER A 39 6.34 -6.87 4.11
N ILE A 40 6.21 -7.57 2.96
CA ILE A 40 5.47 -8.84 2.94
C ILE A 40 6.13 -9.89 3.85
N GLU A 41 7.45 -9.93 3.90
CA GLU A 41 8.20 -10.84 4.75
C GLU A 41 7.94 -10.59 6.23
N GLU A 42 7.99 -9.33 6.67
CA GLU A 42 7.69 -8.95 8.06
C GLU A 42 6.23 -9.24 8.43
N ALA A 43 5.29 -8.95 7.53
CA ALA A 43 3.87 -9.20 7.75
C ALA A 43 3.57 -10.70 7.90
N MET A 44 4.22 -11.56 7.10
CA MET A 44 4.06 -13.02 7.19
C MET A 44 4.60 -13.58 8.51
N ILE A 45 5.78 -13.10 8.97
CA ILE A 45 6.35 -13.49 10.27
C ILE A 45 5.40 -13.11 11.41
N LYS A 46 4.91 -11.87 11.42
CA LYS A 46 3.97 -11.41 12.45
C LYS A 46 2.64 -12.17 12.42
N ALA A 47 2.15 -12.49 11.22
CA ALA A 47 0.92 -13.27 11.04
C ALA A 47 1.06 -14.71 11.57
N GLU A 48 2.24 -15.32 11.44
CA GLU A 48 2.55 -16.64 12.04
C GLU A 48 2.59 -16.56 13.58
N GLU A 49 3.12 -15.46 14.13
CA GLU A 49 3.25 -15.27 15.58
C GLU A 49 1.92 -15.03 16.30
N ASP A 50 1.04 -14.22 15.72
CA ASP A 50 -0.18 -13.74 16.40
C ASP A 50 -1.51 -14.19 15.78
N GLY A 51 -1.46 -14.89 14.64
CA GLY A 51 -2.62 -15.45 13.97
C GLY A 51 -3.49 -14.43 13.22
N ARG A 52 -3.06 -13.17 13.12
CA ARG A 52 -3.72 -12.16 12.27
C ARG A 52 -3.50 -12.46 10.80
N LEU A 53 -4.40 -11.99 9.96
CA LEU A 53 -4.28 -12.11 8.52
C LEU A 53 -3.38 -11.02 7.93
N VAL A 54 -2.90 -11.22 6.70
CA VAL A 54 -2.18 -10.20 5.94
C VAL A 54 -3.15 -9.57 4.94
N ILE A 55 -3.26 -8.24 4.95
CA ILE A 55 -3.98 -7.47 3.93
C ILE A 55 -2.99 -6.76 3.02
N ILE A 56 -3.08 -6.99 1.73
CA ILE A 56 -2.15 -6.46 0.73
C ILE A 56 -2.91 -5.47 -0.16
N ASP A 57 -2.45 -4.21 -0.17
CA ASP A 57 -2.87 -3.18 -1.13
C ASP A 57 -1.91 -3.16 -2.32
N ILE A 58 -2.35 -3.69 -3.45
CA ILE A 58 -1.58 -3.68 -4.69
C ILE A 58 -2.01 -2.48 -5.53
N PHE A 59 -1.10 -1.55 -5.72
CA PHE A 59 -1.30 -0.29 -6.41
C PHE A 59 -0.35 -0.11 -7.60
N GLU A 60 -0.58 0.93 -8.41
CA GLU A 60 0.38 1.44 -9.40
C GLU A 60 0.58 2.95 -9.24
N VAL A 61 1.74 3.43 -9.65
CA VAL A 61 2.04 4.87 -9.70
C VAL A 61 1.14 5.53 -10.75
N GLY A 62 0.47 6.64 -10.38
CA GLY A 62 -0.46 7.34 -11.25
C GLY A 62 -1.92 6.89 -11.15
N CYS A 63 -2.21 5.77 -10.49
CA CYS A 63 -3.58 5.28 -10.28
C CYS A 63 -4.38 6.24 -9.38
N GLN A 64 -5.41 6.88 -9.94
CA GLN A 64 -6.27 7.83 -9.23
C GLN A 64 -7.05 7.15 -8.09
N PHE A 65 -7.61 5.98 -8.33
CA PHE A 65 -8.39 5.23 -7.33
C PHE A 65 -7.52 4.66 -6.21
N CYS A 66 -6.28 4.26 -6.52
CA CYS A 66 -5.32 3.83 -5.50
C CYS A 66 -4.97 4.99 -4.56
N ARG A 67 -4.72 6.19 -5.11
CA ARG A 67 -4.49 7.41 -4.31
C ARG A 67 -5.69 7.74 -3.42
N ALA A 68 -6.92 7.63 -3.96
CA ALA A 68 -8.13 7.87 -3.18
C ALA A 68 -8.26 6.88 -2.01
N MET A 69 -8.01 5.58 -2.21
CA MET A 69 -8.00 4.60 -1.12
C MET A 69 -6.93 4.91 -0.08
N ASN A 70 -5.71 5.25 -0.53
CA ASN A 70 -4.59 5.56 0.36
C ASN A 70 -4.85 6.79 1.22
N ARG A 71 -5.49 7.84 0.68
CA ARG A 71 -5.77 9.10 1.38
C ARG A 71 -7.02 9.05 2.25
N ASP A 72 -8.09 8.42 1.77
CA ASP A 72 -9.42 8.59 2.35
C ASP A 72 -9.99 7.31 2.98
N VAL A 73 -9.51 6.12 2.58
CA VAL A 73 -10.12 4.84 2.99
C VAL A 73 -9.27 4.10 4.03
N TYR A 74 -8.01 3.86 3.75
CA TYR A 74 -7.13 3.17 4.71
C TYR A 74 -6.94 3.94 6.02
N PRO A 75 -6.80 5.29 6.03
CA PRO A 75 -6.66 6.07 7.26
C PRO A 75 -7.97 6.28 8.03
N ALA A 76 -9.11 5.95 7.43
CA ALA A 76 -10.40 6.15 8.11
C ALA A 76 -10.45 5.39 9.45
N PRO A 77 -10.95 6.00 10.55
CA PRO A 77 -10.91 5.39 11.87
C PRO A 77 -11.54 4.00 11.96
N SER A 78 -12.63 3.75 11.22
CA SER A 78 -13.28 2.44 11.17
C SER A 78 -12.46 1.40 10.41
N THR A 79 -11.72 1.79 9.36
CA THR A 79 -10.81 0.93 8.63
C THR A 79 -9.59 0.58 9.49
N ARG A 80 -8.97 1.61 10.11
CA ARG A 80 -7.85 1.41 11.03
C ARG A 80 -8.20 0.46 12.17
N ALA A 81 -9.36 0.65 12.81
CA ALA A 81 -9.79 -0.21 13.91
C ALA A 81 -9.89 -1.70 13.52
N VAL A 82 -10.22 -2.01 12.26
CA VAL A 82 -10.26 -3.39 11.76
C VAL A 82 -8.85 -3.87 11.40
N ILE A 83 -8.06 -3.03 10.70
CA ILE A 83 -6.68 -3.39 10.33
C ILE A 83 -5.87 -3.67 11.60
N ASP A 84 -5.85 -2.75 12.55
CA ASP A 84 -5.00 -2.85 13.75
C ASP A 84 -5.34 -4.05 14.63
N ARG A 85 -6.60 -4.51 14.61
CA ARG A 85 -7.04 -5.66 15.38
C ARG A 85 -6.78 -6.99 14.69
N ASP A 86 -7.03 -7.08 13.38
CA ASP A 86 -7.17 -8.35 12.68
C ASP A 86 -6.14 -8.58 11.57
N PHE A 87 -5.36 -7.54 11.17
CA PHE A 87 -4.53 -7.62 9.97
C PHE A 87 -3.13 -7.02 10.14
N HIS A 88 -2.19 -7.52 9.35
CA HIS A 88 -0.89 -6.91 9.06
C HIS A 88 -0.96 -6.28 7.66
N PRO A 89 -0.90 -4.94 7.53
CA PRO A 89 -1.04 -4.26 6.25
C PRO A 89 0.27 -4.25 5.46
N VAL A 90 0.18 -4.60 4.18
CA VAL A 90 1.29 -4.60 3.21
C VAL A 90 0.91 -3.76 2.00
N LYS A 91 1.87 -3.04 1.44
CA LYS A 91 1.68 -2.24 0.24
C LYS A 91 2.66 -2.65 -0.84
N ILE A 92 2.15 -3.00 -2.03
CA ILE A 92 2.93 -3.51 -3.17
C ILE A 92 2.66 -2.66 -4.41
N ASN A 93 3.72 -2.19 -5.05
CA ASN A 93 3.59 -1.58 -6.37
C ASN A 93 3.61 -2.67 -7.44
N GLY A 94 2.43 -2.98 -8.01
CA GLY A 94 2.27 -4.08 -8.96
C GLY A 94 2.99 -3.92 -10.29
N ASN A 95 3.67 -2.78 -10.52
CA ASN A 95 4.50 -2.52 -11.70
C ASN A 95 5.98 -2.28 -11.35
N SER A 96 6.39 -2.53 -10.10
CA SER A 96 7.77 -2.32 -9.67
C SER A 96 8.64 -3.54 -9.94
N GLU A 97 9.86 -3.28 -10.42
CA GLU A 97 10.94 -4.27 -10.55
C GLU A 97 11.75 -4.43 -9.25
N GLU A 98 11.42 -3.67 -8.18
CA GLU A 98 12.02 -3.87 -6.87
C GLU A 98 11.73 -5.27 -6.36
N THR A 99 12.74 -5.91 -5.76
CA THR A 99 12.62 -7.28 -5.26
C THR A 99 12.00 -7.32 -3.87
N LEU A 100 11.32 -8.42 -3.61
CA LEU A 100 10.82 -8.84 -2.30
C LEU A 100 11.09 -10.33 -2.12
N THR A 101 11.04 -10.79 -0.87
CA THR A 101 11.12 -12.22 -0.55
C THR A 101 9.75 -12.70 -0.06
N PHE A 102 9.20 -13.69 -0.72
CA PHE A 102 7.97 -14.35 -0.29
C PHE A 102 8.17 -15.84 -0.17
N GLN A 103 7.94 -16.40 1.02
CA GLN A 103 8.15 -17.83 1.34
C GLN A 103 9.57 -18.36 0.94
N GLY A 104 10.59 -17.52 1.14
CA GLY A 104 11.98 -17.85 0.81
C GLY A 104 12.34 -17.76 -0.68
N VAL A 105 11.41 -17.30 -1.53
CA VAL A 105 11.64 -17.06 -2.95
C VAL A 105 11.78 -15.56 -3.20
N GLU A 106 12.90 -15.15 -3.80
CA GLU A 106 13.11 -13.78 -4.25
C GLU A 106 12.42 -13.57 -5.62
N MET A 107 11.63 -12.50 -5.72
CA MET A 107 10.92 -12.13 -6.95
C MET A 107 10.66 -10.62 -6.96
N THR A 108 10.30 -10.07 -8.12
CA THR A 108 9.89 -8.67 -8.19
C THR A 108 8.49 -8.45 -7.61
N GLN A 109 8.18 -7.22 -7.16
CA GLN A 109 6.83 -6.87 -6.72
C GLN A 109 5.80 -7.12 -7.83
N GLN A 110 6.17 -6.88 -9.10
CA GLN A 110 5.33 -7.16 -10.25
C GLN A 110 5.04 -8.67 -10.40
N GLU A 111 6.07 -9.51 -10.30
CA GLU A 111 5.91 -10.97 -10.38
C GLU A 111 5.04 -11.49 -9.24
N PHE A 112 5.25 -10.98 -8.02
CA PHE A 112 4.42 -11.30 -6.87
C PHE A 112 2.96 -10.92 -7.10
N ALA A 113 2.68 -9.68 -7.52
CA ALA A 113 1.34 -9.21 -7.81
C ALA A 113 0.65 -10.05 -8.91
N ASN A 114 1.39 -10.40 -9.97
CA ASN A 114 0.89 -11.25 -11.04
C ASN A 114 0.57 -12.67 -10.57
N SER A 115 1.37 -13.23 -9.66
CA SER A 115 1.12 -14.56 -9.06
C SER A 115 -0.19 -14.60 -8.25
N LEU A 116 -0.60 -13.46 -7.70
CA LEU A 116 -1.87 -13.28 -6.99
C LEU A 116 -3.06 -13.04 -7.93
N GLY A 117 -2.82 -12.97 -9.26
CA GLY A 117 -3.86 -12.78 -10.26
C GLY A 117 -4.21 -11.32 -10.52
N LEU A 118 -3.24 -10.41 -10.43
CA LEU A 118 -3.42 -9.00 -10.78
C LEU A 118 -3.91 -8.85 -12.22
N THR A 119 -5.00 -8.09 -12.41
CA THR A 119 -5.54 -7.73 -13.74
C THR A 119 -6.02 -6.28 -13.81
N ALA A 120 -6.18 -5.62 -12.68
CA ALA A 120 -6.60 -4.21 -12.58
C ALA A 120 -6.25 -3.64 -11.21
N PHE A 121 -6.03 -2.33 -11.15
CA PHE A 121 -5.74 -1.56 -9.92
C PHE A 121 -6.93 -0.71 -9.46
N PRO A 122 -7.03 -0.44 -8.14
CA PRO A 122 -6.33 -1.11 -7.05
C PRO A 122 -6.75 -2.57 -6.93
N PHE A 123 -5.90 -3.42 -6.36
CA PHE A 123 -6.21 -4.82 -6.11
C PHE A 123 -5.88 -5.14 -4.64
N THR A 124 -6.89 -5.49 -3.85
CA THR A 124 -6.73 -5.85 -2.45
C THR A 124 -6.80 -7.36 -2.29
N VAL A 125 -5.80 -7.94 -1.63
CA VAL A 125 -5.72 -9.38 -1.35
C VAL A 125 -5.62 -9.59 0.15
N ILE A 126 -6.33 -10.59 0.67
CA ILE A 126 -6.19 -11.05 2.05
C ILE A 126 -5.71 -12.50 2.03
N MET A 127 -4.67 -12.78 2.81
CA MET A 127 -4.10 -14.12 2.93
C MET A 127 -3.79 -14.48 4.39
N ASP A 128 -3.63 -15.78 4.64
CA ASP A 128 -3.18 -16.29 5.93
C ASP A 128 -1.63 -16.33 6.00
N HIS A 129 -1.10 -16.70 7.17
CA HIS A 129 0.33 -16.85 7.42
C HIS A 129 1.02 -17.92 6.55
N ASN A 130 0.26 -18.84 5.95
CA ASN A 130 0.79 -19.85 5.02
C ASN A 130 0.83 -19.34 3.57
N GLY A 131 0.39 -18.08 3.32
CA GLY A 131 0.29 -17.51 1.98
C GLY A 131 -0.96 -17.97 1.20
N THR A 132 -1.91 -18.63 1.86
CA THR A 132 -3.18 -19.00 1.23
C THR A 132 -4.07 -17.79 1.09
N VAL A 133 -4.49 -17.48 -0.14
CA VAL A 133 -5.41 -16.37 -0.40
C VAL A 133 -6.80 -16.74 0.12
N ILE A 134 -7.26 -15.99 1.13
CA ILE A 134 -8.59 -16.14 1.73
C ILE A 134 -9.66 -15.46 0.86
N ASP A 135 -9.35 -14.22 0.42
CA ASP A 135 -10.24 -13.46 -0.45
C ASP A 135 -9.46 -12.38 -1.20
N SER A 136 -10.03 -11.89 -2.31
CA SER A 136 -9.42 -10.79 -3.07
C SER A 136 -10.48 -9.94 -3.77
N ARG A 137 -10.19 -8.64 -3.97
CA ARG A 137 -11.12 -7.72 -4.64
C ARG A 137 -10.36 -6.71 -5.49
N ARG A 138 -10.83 -6.52 -6.72
CA ARG A 138 -10.31 -5.54 -7.68
C ARG A 138 -11.17 -4.29 -7.68
N GLY A 139 -10.52 -3.15 -7.93
CA GLY A 139 -11.15 -1.85 -8.01
C GLY A 139 -11.30 -1.15 -6.66
N TYR A 140 -11.74 0.09 -6.74
CA TYR A 140 -11.94 0.96 -5.59
C TYR A 140 -12.97 0.39 -4.62
N MET A 141 -12.64 0.45 -3.34
CA MET A 141 -13.57 0.19 -2.23
C MET A 141 -13.65 1.44 -1.35
N GLY A 142 -14.87 1.87 -1.02
CA GLY A 142 -15.09 2.86 0.03
C GLY A 142 -14.86 2.28 1.42
N VAL A 143 -14.88 3.14 2.45
CA VAL A 143 -14.62 2.75 3.84
C VAL A 143 -15.53 1.59 4.31
N GLN A 144 -16.81 1.66 4.00
CA GLN A 144 -17.76 0.61 4.40
C GLN A 144 -17.49 -0.71 3.65
N ASP A 145 -17.22 -0.64 2.33
CA ASP A 145 -16.96 -1.82 1.51
C ASP A 145 -15.68 -2.53 1.94
N LEU A 146 -14.60 -1.76 2.20
CA LEU A 146 -13.33 -2.33 2.65
C LEU A 146 -13.46 -2.96 4.04
N THR A 147 -14.11 -2.29 4.99
CA THR A 147 -14.31 -2.84 6.33
C THR A 147 -15.18 -4.10 6.32
N GLN A 148 -16.21 -4.15 5.47
CA GLN A 148 -17.05 -5.35 5.33
C GLN A 148 -16.28 -6.48 4.65
N PHE A 149 -15.50 -6.19 3.60
CA PHE A 149 -14.65 -7.16 2.92
C PHE A 149 -13.64 -7.80 3.89
N MET A 150 -12.96 -6.99 4.71
CA MET A 150 -12.03 -7.47 5.73
C MET A 150 -12.71 -8.38 6.77
N ARG A 151 -13.88 -7.99 7.29
CA ARG A 151 -14.63 -8.78 8.27
C ARG A 151 -15.06 -10.13 7.69
N ASN A 152 -15.58 -10.13 6.47
CA ASN A 152 -15.98 -11.35 5.78
C ASN A 152 -14.79 -12.31 5.56
N ALA A 153 -13.64 -11.77 5.17
CA ALA A 153 -12.43 -12.58 5.01
C ALA A 153 -11.95 -13.19 6.33
N ARG A 154 -11.98 -12.43 7.43
CA ARG A 154 -11.66 -12.93 8.76
C ARG A 154 -12.61 -14.06 9.18
N ASP A 155 -13.92 -13.88 9.02
CA ASP A 155 -14.91 -14.88 9.39
C ASP A 155 -14.77 -16.16 8.55
N LYS A 156 -14.43 -16.02 7.26
CA LYS A 156 -14.11 -17.12 6.36
C LYS A 156 -12.85 -17.88 6.81
N ALA A 157 -11.78 -17.18 7.20
CA ALA A 157 -10.57 -17.80 7.72
C ALA A 157 -10.83 -18.58 9.01
N SER A 158 -11.63 -18.04 9.94
CA SER A 158 -12.02 -18.71 11.17
C SER A 158 -12.82 -20.00 10.91
N GLY A 159 -13.75 -19.99 9.96
CA GLY A 159 -14.51 -21.17 9.56
C GLY A 159 -13.69 -22.25 8.85
N LEU A 160 -12.59 -21.87 8.18
CA LEU A 160 -11.63 -22.81 7.59
C LEU A 160 -10.78 -23.52 8.66
N SER A 161 -10.40 -22.79 9.73
CA SER A 161 -9.63 -23.37 10.84
C SER A 161 -10.43 -24.43 11.61
N ASP A 162 -11.72 -24.22 11.83
CA ASP A 162 -12.59 -25.17 12.53
C ASP A 162 -12.77 -26.49 11.77
N ASN A 163 -12.81 -26.44 10.43
CA ASN A 163 -12.93 -27.64 9.58
C ASN A 163 -11.63 -28.45 9.43
N SER A 164 -10.46 -27.85 9.71
CA SER A 164 -9.16 -28.53 9.61
C SER A 164 -8.77 -29.27 10.90
N SER A 165 -9.50 -29.06 11.98
CA SER A 165 -9.25 -29.62 13.32
C SER A 165 -10.14 -30.83 13.69
N GLY A 166 -10.92 -31.36 12.73
CA GLY A 166 -11.88 -32.44 12.88
C GLY A 166 -11.40 -33.83 12.40
#